data_93f07a09698f2f0443cbed3224777fcd
#
_entry.id   93f07a09698f2f0443cbed3224777fcd
#
_cell.length_a   1.000
_cell.length_b   1.000
_cell.length_c   1.000
_cell.angle_alpha   90.00
_cell.angle_beta   90.00
_cell.angle_gamma   90.00
#
_symmetry.space_group_name_H-M   'P 1'
#
loop_
_entity.id
_entity.type
_entity.pdbx_description
1 polymer ?
#
loop_
_entity_poly.entity_id
_entity_poly.type
_entity_poly.pdbx_seq_one_letter_code
_entity_poly.pdbx_strand_id
1 'polypeptide(L)'
;MPSKDLGPALASLKSMIEAAKLKAKGKKLAMWEFRSSPHEQFGRSLDDAFGAFLMWARVSDDDDDDAEWAGKGVINVSKAFRRLEAYAEWMEDTGTELTEPALVWDDDMAAVHRTWAMSTSVAQNGELVWWIDMGGIDMAAVKETPVLATFRYFVWYAHAVMYNAKAQEHGMSFCESVGSNVGFWAAMTMVPMKLSAKLDRLTIGTLPVKMKCIMILDPPRWMATMMAIMGVFMSAKMKKRMVLLKKPDCWAEPAARWGAGCVPKGFAECGGTNTLDPVIANPKVASSSRWW
;
A
#
# COMPACT_ATOMS: atom_id res chain seq x y z
N MET A 1 21.37 -6.42 3.35
CA MET A 1 22.42 -6.86 2.42
C MET A 1 21.90 -6.73 1.01
N PRO A 2 22.63 -6.11 0.06
CA PRO A 2 22.22 -6.14 -1.33
C PRO A 2 22.23 -7.61 -1.80
N SER A 3 21.07 -8.08 -2.27
CA SER A 3 20.98 -9.45 -2.79
C SER A 3 21.79 -9.49 -4.08
N LYS A 4 22.85 -10.31 -4.12
CA LYS A 4 23.67 -10.55 -5.32
C LYS A 4 22.84 -10.95 -6.55
N ASP A 5 21.59 -11.36 -6.30
CA ASP A 5 20.67 -11.88 -7.31
C ASP A 5 19.80 -10.80 -7.98
N LEU A 6 19.79 -9.55 -7.48
CA LEU A 6 18.93 -8.50 -8.00
C LEU A 6 19.37 -8.03 -9.40
N GLY A 7 20.67 -7.94 -9.67
CA GLY A 7 21.22 -7.52 -10.97
C GLY A 7 20.79 -8.44 -12.11
N PRO A 8 21.03 -9.74 -12.03
CA PRO A 8 20.56 -10.71 -13.05
C PRO A 8 19.03 -10.72 -13.19
N ALA A 9 18.28 -10.64 -12.06
CA ALA A 9 16.83 -10.60 -12.08
C ALA A 9 16.31 -9.31 -12.75
N LEU A 10 16.94 -8.17 -12.52
CA LEU A 10 16.60 -6.89 -13.16
C LEU A 10 16.85 -6.93 -14.66
N ALA A 11 17.98 -7.49 -15.10
CA ALA A 11 18.27 -7.69 -16.51
C ALA A 11 17.22 -8.59 -17.18
N SER A 12 16.84 -9.69 -16.53
CA SER A 12 15.78 -10.58 -17.00
C SER A 12 14.41 -9.87 -17.08
N LEU A 13 14.04 -9.10 -16.07
CA LEU A 13 12.79 -8.32 -16.07
C LEU A 13 12.76 -7.31 -17.21
N LYS A 14 13.85 -6.56 -17.42
CA LYS A 14 13.99 -5.63 -18.57
C LYS A 14 13.86 -6.33 -19.91
N SER A 15 14.45 -7.49 -20.07
CA SER A 15 14.30 -8.30 -21.29
C SER A 15 12.85 -8.70 -21.55
N MET A 16 12.10 -9.06 -20.50
CA MET A 16 10.66 -9.37 -20.62
C MET A 16 9.85 -8.14 -21.02
N ILE A 17 10.18 -6.95 -20.48
CA ILE A 17 9.55 -5.69 -20.85
C ILE A 17 9.78 -5.38 -22.32
N GLU A 18 11.02 -5.47 -22.80
CA GLU A 18 11.35 -5.23 -24.21
C GLU A 18 10.64 -6.23 -25.13
N ALA A 19 10.58 -7.50 -24.75
CA ALA A 19 9.82 -8.51 -25.49
C ALA A 19 8.31 -8.20 -25.54
N ALA A 20 7.76 -7.64 -24.48
CA ALA A 20 6.36 -7.20 -24.43
C ALA A 20 6.12 -5.96 -25.30
N LYS A 21 7.03 -4.98 -25.28
CA LYS A 21 7.00 -3.79 -26.16
C LYS A 21 6.97 -4.16 -27.64
N LEU A 22 7.80 -5.11 -28.05
CA LEU A 22 7.87 -5.56 -29.46
C LEU A 22 6.54 -6.15 -29.97
N LYS A 23 5.74 -6.72 -29.06
CA LYS A 23 4.43 -7.32 -29.38
C LYS A 23 3.27 -6.34 -29.19
N ALA A 24 3.49 -5.24 -28.49
CA ALA A 24 2.46 -4.27 -28.13
C ALA A 24 2.23 -3.24 -29.25
N LYS A 25 0.99 -2.72 -29.32
CA LYS A 25 0.61 -1.62 -30.24
C LYS A 25 -0.28 -0.63 -29.50
N GLY A 26 -0.22 0.65 -29.90
CA GLY A 26 -1.08 1.70 -29.34
C GLY A 26 -0.93 1.83 -27.83
N LYS A 27 -2.05 1.85 -27.11
CA LYS A 27 -2.10 2.01 -25.65
C LYS A 27 -1.25 1.00 -24.88
N LYS A 28 -1.20 -0.26 -25.35
CA LYS A 28 -0.35 -1.30 -24.73
C LYS A 28 1.14 -1.05 -24.92
N LEU A 29 1.54 -0.29 -25.92
CA LEU A 29 2.94 0.13 -26.07
C LEU A 29 3.23 1.30 -25.12
N ALA A 30 2.32 2.29 -25.05
CA ALA A 30 2.49 3.48 -24.22
C ALA A 30 2.64 3.14 -22.72
N MET A 31 1.90 2.14 -22.22
CA MET A 31 2.01 1.74 -20.79
C MET A 31 3.42 1.32 -20.38
N TRP A 32 4.22 0.74 -21.30
CA TRP A 32 5.60 0.32 -21.03
C TRP A 32 6.63 1.45 -21.05
N GLU A 33 6.21 2.67 -21.36
CA GLU A 33 7.06 3.86 -21.25
C GLU A 33 7.10 4.43 -19.83
N PHE A 34 6.17 4.02 -18.96
CA PHE A 34 6.06 4.43 -17.55
C PHE A 34 6.04 5.95 -17.35
N ARG A 35 5.55 6.73 -18.33
CA ARG A 35 5.55 8.20 -18.31
C ARG A 35 4.78 8.75 -17.11
N SER A 36 3.70 8.08 -16.72
CA SER A 36 2.85 8.49 -15.61
C SER A 36 3.29 7.91 -14.26
N SER A 37 4.39 7.15 -14.21
CA SER A 37 4.89 6.60 -12.94
C SER A 37 5.54 7.70 -12.09
N PRO A 38 5.15 7.86 -10.82
CA PRO A 38 5.65 8.94 -9.97
C PRO A 38 7.02 8.66 -9.36
N HIS A 39 7.79 7.69 -9.85
CA HIS A 39 9.06 7.26 -9.24
C HIS A 39 10.06 8.41 -9.06
N GLU A 40 10.20 9.31 -10.05
CA GLU A 40 11.11 10.45 -9.95
C GLU A 40 10.72 11.43 -8.84
N GLN A 41 9.43 11.57 -8.55
CA GLN A 41 8.92 12.44 -7.49
C GLN A 41 9.31 11.95 -6.10
N PHE A 42 9.57 10.64 -5.98
CA PHE A 42 10.11 10.01 -4.78
C PHE A 42 11.65 9.89 -4.82
N GLY A 43 12.32 10.54 -5.78
CA GLY A 43 13.76 10.48 -5.95
C GLY A 43 14.27 9.08 -6.35
N ARG A 44 13.45 8.32 -7.07
CA ARG A 44 13.75 6.98 -7.54
C ARG A 44 13.99 6.96 -9.02
N SER A 45 14.91 6.12 -9.47
CA SER A 45 15.05 5.76 -10.87
C SER A 45 13.98 4.74 -11.27
N LEU A 46 13.78 4.55 -12.56
CA LEU A 46 12.90 3.49 -13.07
C LEU A 46 13.43 2.08 -12.66
N ASP A 47 14.74 1.92 -12.56
CA ASP A 47 15.37 0.68 -12.07
C ASP A 47 15.04 0.42 -10.59
N ASP A 48 14.98 1.46 -9.77
CA ASP A 48 14.52 1.34 -8.38
C ASP A 48 13.05 0.90 -8.32
N ALA A 49 12.20 1.45 -9.20
CA ALA A 49 10.83 1.02 -9.30
C ALA A 49 10.74 -0.47 -9.69
N PHE A 50 11.46 -0.91 -10.69
CA PHE A 50 11.51 -2.33 -11.09
C PHE A 50 12.07 -3.22 -9.98
N GLY A 51 13.08 -2.73 -9.25
CA GLY A 51 13.64 -3.40 -8.08
C GLY A 51 12.60 -3.69 -7.01
N ALA A 52 11.67 -2.75 -6.77
CA ALA A 52 10.57 -2.95 -5.82
C ALA A 52 9.69 -4.15 -6.21
N PHE A 53 9.38 -4.33 -7.51
CA PHE A 53 8.62 -5.49 -7.98
C PHE A 53 9.38 -6.81 -7.83
N LEU A 54 10.69 -6.79 -8.06
CA LEU A 54 11.54 -7.96 -7.86
C LEU A 54 11.63 -8.35 -6.37
N MET A 55 11.78 -7.36 -5.48
CA MET A 55 11.78 -7.59 -4.03
C MET A 55 10.45 -8.15 -3.53
N TRP A 56 9.33 -7.63 -4.03
CA TRP A 56 8.01 -8.17 -3.74
C TRP A 56 7.85 -9.62 -4.20
N ALA A 57 8.41 -9.97 -5.37
CA ALA A 57 8.32 -11.30 -5.94
C ALA A 57 9.33 -12.30 -5.35
N ARG A 58 10.15 -11.87 -4.38
CA ARG A 58 11.05 -12.76 -3.64
C ARG A 58 10.24 -13.70 -2.78
N VAL A 59 10.49 -15.00 -2.93
CA VAL A 59 9.81 -16.05 -2.16
C VAL A 59 10.17 -15.94 -0.68
N SER A 60 9.18 -15.86 0.20
CA SER A 60 9.34 -15.78 1.65
C SER A 60 8.72 -17.00 2.33
N ASP A 61 8.99 -17.16 3.63
CA ASP A 61 8.44 -18.25 4.43
C ASP A 61 6.92 -18.28 4.48
N ASP A 62 6.27 -17.11 4.24
CA ASP A 62 4.82 -16.98 4.21
C ASP A 62 4.20 -17.29 2.82
N ASP A 63 5.03 -17.63 1.83
CA ASP A 63 4.60 -17.88 0.45
C ASP A 63 4.59 -19.41 0.18
N ASP A 64 3.71 -20.15 0.88
CA ASP A 64 3.61 -21.61 0.78
C ASP A 64 3.47 -22.09 -0.68
N ASP A 65 2.67 -21.38 -1.50
CA ASP A 65 2.42 -21.75 -2.89
C ASP A 65 3.62 -21.53 -3.83
N ASP A 66 4.48 -20.54 -3.53
CA ASP A 66 5.65 -20.20 -4.35
C ASP A 66 6.93 -20.92 -3.88
N ALA A 67 7.01 -21.29 -2.59
CA ALA A 67 8.17 -21.96 -2.00
C ALA A 67 8.40 -23.37 -2.56
N GLU A 68 7.32 -24.04 -2.97
CA GLU A 68 7.35 -25.37 -3.59
C GLU A 68 8.03 -25.35 -4.97
N TRP A 69 7.95 -24.23 -5.70
CA TRP A 69 8.45 -24.10 -7.08
C TRP A 69 9.84 -23.51 -7.20
N ALA A 70 10.22 -22.58 -6.32
CA ALA A 70 11.41 -21.77 -6.53
C ALA A 70 12.43 -21.81 -5.38
N GLY A 71 12.08 -22.36 -4.23
CA GLY A 71 12.92 -22.28 -3.03
C GLY A 71 12.87 -20.91 -2.36
N LYS A 72 13.17 -20.86 -1.06
CA LYS A 72 13.14 -19.63 -0.25
C LYS A 72 14.24 -18.67 -0.68
N GLY A 73 13.90 -17.39 -0.76
CA GLY A 73 14.82 -16.30 -1.10
C GLY A 73 15.05 -16.10 -2.59
N VAL A 74 14.55 -16.98 -3.46
CA VAL A 74 14.65 -16.84 -4.92
C VAL A 74 13.67 -15.76 -5.41
N ILE A 75 14.09 -14.99 -6.42
CA ILE A 75 13.25 -13.98 -7.05
C ILE A 75 12.49 -14.61 -8.22
N ASN A 76 11.16 -14.60 -8.13
CA ASN A 76 10.30 -15.06 -9.23
C ASN A 76 10.05 -13.89 -10.22
N VAL A 77 10.92 -13.77 -11.22
CA VAL A 77 10.89 -12.67 -12.21
C VAL A 77 9.57 -12.65 -12.98
N SER A 78 9.01 -13.82 -13.33
CA SER A 78 7.72 -13.89 -14.03
C SER A 78 6.55 -13.38 -13.18
N LYS A 79 6.60 -13.60 -11.86
CA LYS A 79 5.62 -13.04 -10.91
C LYS A 79 5.78 -11.51 -10.82
N ALA A 80 7.03 -11.02 -10.74
CA ALA A 80 7.33 -9.59 -10.77
C ALA A 80 6.82 -8.93 -12.05
N PHE A 81 7.08 -9.53 -13.20
CA PHE A 81 6.64 -9.02 -14.50
C PHE A 81 5.12 -8.89 -14.58
N ARG A 82 4.36 -9.92 -14.20
CA ARG A 82 2.88 -9.85 -14.21
C ARG A 82 2.32 -8.74 -13.31
N ARG A 83 2.96 -8.54 -12.16
CA ARG A 83 2.56 -7.47 -11.23
C ARG A 83 2.89 -6.10 -11.80
N LEU A 84 4.08 -5.96 -12.41
CA LEU A 84 4.52 -4.74 -13.08
C LEU A 84 3.64 -4.41 -14.30
N GLU A 85 3.24 -5.41 -15.08
CA GLU A 85 2.29 -5.24 -16.18
C GLU A 85 0.96 -4.68 -15.70
N ALA A 86 0.38 -5.26 -14.65
CA ALA A 86 -0.85 -4.75 -14.04
C ALA A 86 -0.71 -3.31 -13.51
N TYR A 87 0.46 -2.97 -12.96
CA TYR A 87 0.77 -1.61 -12.53
C TYR A 87 0.89 -0.65 -13.72
N ALA A 88 1.60 -1.05 -14.78
CA ALA A 88 1.74 -0.25 -16.00
C ALA A 88 0.38 0.02 -16.67
N GLU A 89 -0.51 -0.98 -16.74
CA GLU A 89 -1.88 -0.81 -17.20
C GLU A 89 -2.66 0.18 -16.33
N TRP A 90 -2.53 0.04 -14.99
CA TRP A 90 -3.21 0.94 -14.06
C TRP A 90 -2.74 2.39 -14.24
N MET A 91 -1.43 2.60 -14.41
CA MET A 91 -0.83 3.92 -14.62
C MET A 91 -1.27 4.52 -15.96
N GLU A 92 -1.34 3.75 -17.03
CA GLU A 92 -1.81 4.21 -18.33
C GLU A 92 -3.30 4.58 -18.31
N ASP A 93 -4.14 3.80 -17.61
CA ASP A 93 -5.59 4.04 -17.51
C ASP A 93 -5.94 5.23 -16.61
N THR A 94 -5.05 5.59 -15.68
CA THR A 94 -5.35 6.54 -14.61
C THR A 94 -4.41 7.75 -14.63
N GLY A 95 -3.27 7.62 -15.32
CA GLY A 95 -2.03 8.32 -15.03
C GLY A 95 -2.02 9.82 -15.22
N THR A 96 -2.58 10.38 -16.29
CA THR A 96 -2.47 11.82 -16.54
C THR A 96 -3.23 12.64 -15.49
N GLU A 97 -4.37 12.15 -15.01
CA GLU A 97 -5.14 12.82 -13.95
C GLU A 97 -4.39 12.90 -12.62
N LEU A 98 -3.36 12.06 -12.43
CA LEU A 98 -2.66 11.92 -11.16
C LEU A 98 -1.27 12.53 -11.15
N THR A 99 -0.64 12.64 -12.30
CA THR A 99 0.76 13.07 -12.41
C THR A 99 0.91 14.45 -13.03
N GLU A 100 -0.15 15.01 -13.59
CA GLU A 100 -0.21 16.37 -14.10
C GLU A 100 -1.25 17.20 -13.34
N PRO A 101 -0.84 18.07 -12.39
CA PRO A 101 0.52 18.34 -11.92
C PRO A 101 1.18 17.18 -11.14
N ALA A 102 2.51 17.26 -10.96
CA ALA A 102 3.30 16.25 -10.26
C ALA A 102 2.72 15.88 -8.88
N LEU A 103 2.85 14.61 -8.49
CA LEU A 103 2.43 14.08 -7.18
C LEU A 103 3.47 14.42 -6.11
N VAL A 104 3.49 15.67 -5.66
CA VAL A 104 4.40 16.13 -4.61
C VAL A 104 3.65 16.36 -3.30
N TRP A 105 4.37 16.20 -2.19
CA TRP A 105 3.83 16.57 -0.87
C TRP A 105 3.90 18.09 -0.72
N ASP A 106 2.75 18.74 -0.70
CA ASP A 106 2.55 20.16 -0.53
C ASP A 106 1.54 20.45 0.60
N ASP A 107 1.17 21.71 0.78
CA ASP A 107 0.24 22.13 1.83
C ASP A 107 -1.17 21.56 1.60
N ASP A 108 -1.60 21.45 0.35
CA ASP A 108 -2.90 20.85 0.01
C ASP A 108 -2.92 19.36 0.35
N MET A 109 -1.84 18.64 0.00
CA MET A 109 -1.68 17.25 0.35
C MET A 109 -1.64 17.05 1.86
N ALA A 110 -0.95 17.92 2.60
CA ALA A 110 -0.89 17.90 4.06
C ALA A 110 -2.27 18.22 4.69
N ALA A 111 -3.07 19.08 4.07
CA ALA A 111 -4.43 19.37 4.53
C ALA A 111 -5.33 18.14 4.38
N VAL A 112 -5.30 17.47 3.22
CA VAL A 112 -6.03 16.22 3.00
C VAL A 112 -5.58 15.13 3.98
N HIS A 113 -4.28 15.01 4.24
CA HIS A 113 -3.75 14.04 5.20
C HIS A 113 -4.34 14.23 6.61
N ARG A 114 -4.40 15.46 7.10
CA ARG A 114 -5.01 15.74 8.42
C ARG A 114 -6.48 15.35 8.50
N THR A 115 -7.21 15.47 7.38
CA THR A 115 -8.62 15.10 7.26
C THR A 115 -8.86 13.59 7.46
N TRP A 116 -7.95 12.77 6.96
CA TRP A 116 -8.12 11.31 6.89
C TRP A 116 -7.61 10.55 8.11
N ALA A 117 -7.02 11.23 9.09
CA ALA A 117 -6.50 10.61 10.33
C ALA A 117 -5.68 9.34 10.08
N MET A 118 -4.85 9.37 9.04
CA MET A 118 -3.96 8.26 8.68
C MET A 118 -2.55 8.53 9.15
N SER A 119 -1.83 7.46 9.46
CA SER A 119 -0.40 7.51 9.76
C SER A 119 0.28 6.19 9.43
N THR A 120 1.61 6.19 9.42
CA THR A 120 2.40 4.96 9.37
C THR A 120 3.38 4.91 10.54
N SER A 121 3.78 3.70 10.90
CA SER A 121 4.83 3.47 11.86
C SER A 121 5.59 2.18 11.55
N VAL A 122 6.78 2.02 12.15
CA VAL A 122 7.57 0.79 12.00
C VAL A 122 7.40 -0.06 13.25
N ALA A 123 6.96 -1.28 13.07
CA ALA A 123 6.81 -2.28 14.13
C ALA A 123 8.17 -2.83 14.61
N GLN A 124 8.20 -3.46 15.78
CA GLN A 124 9.42 -4.09 16.34
C GLN A 124 9.99 -5.18 15.42
N ASN A 125 9.13 -5.90 14.69
CA ASN A 125 9.52 -6.92 13.70
C ASN A 125 9.95 -6.33 12.34
N GLY A 126 9.98 -4.99 12.21
CA GLY A 126 10.37 -4.28 10.99
C GLY A 126 9.23 -4.01 10.01
N GLU A 127 8.05 -4.60 10.17
CA GLU A 127 6.91 -4.32 9.29
C GLU A 127 6.54 -2.83 9.31
N LEU A 128 6.13 -2.29 8.16
CA LEU A 128 5.47 -1.00 8.12
C LEU A 128 3.98 -1.20 8.44
N VAL A 129 3.48 -0.53 9.46
CA VAL A 129 2.06 -0.56 9.81
C VAL A 129 1.39 0.73 9.35
N TRP A 130 0.37 0.59 8.56
CA TRP A 130 -0.48 1.70 8.11
C TRP A 130 -1.74 1.75 8.98
N TRP A 131 -1.96 2.87 9.61
CA TRP A 131 -3.03 3.11 10.57
C TRP A 131 -4.09 4.04 10.00
N ILE A 132 -5.36 3.69 10.18
CA ILE A 132 -6.50 4.56 9.90
C ILE A 132 -7.43 4.56 11.11
N ASP A 133 -7.70 5.74 11.66
CA ASP A 133 -8.76 5.93 12.64
C ASP A 133 -9.99 6.53 11.96
N MET A 134 -10.94 5.68 11.56
CA MET A 134 -12.15 6.13 10.89
C MET A 134 -13.02 7.00 11.79
N GLY A 135 -12.95 6.79 13.11
CA GLY A 135 -13.64 7.64 14.08
C GLY A 135 -13.06 9.05 14.17
N GLY A 136 -11.77 9.20 13.86
CA GLY A 136 -11.04 10.47 13.83
C GLY A 136 -11.09 11.22 12.51
N ILE A 137 -11.69 10.62 11.45
CA ILE A 137 -11.83 11.30 10.15
C ILE A 137 -12.77 12.50 10.26
N ASP A 138 -12.31 13.67 9.82
CA ASP A 138 -13.15 14.85 9.71
C ASP A 138 -14.07 14.76 8.48
N MET A 139 -15.26 14.21 8.71
CA MET A 139 -16.26 13.99 7.66
C MET A 139 -16.77 15.28 7.01
N ALA A 140 -16.71 16.42 7.70
CA ALA A 140 -17.08 17.71 7.13
C ALA A 140 -16.00 18.15 6.14
N ALA A 141 -14.74 18.11 6.56
CA ALA A 141 -13.60 18.43 5.69
C ALA A 141 -13.48 17.45 4.51
N VAL A 142 -13.79 16.15 4.69
CA VAL A 142 -13.82 15.18 3.58
C VAL A 142 -14.80 15.62 2.50
N LYS A 143 -16.01 16.08 2.87
CA LYS A 143 -17.03 16.53 1.91
C LYS A 143 -16.65 17.81 1.18
N GLU A 144 -15.90 18.67 1.84
CA GLU A 144 -15.42 19.94 1.26
C GLU A 144 -14.17 19.75 0.39
N THR A 145 -13.41 18.66 0.64
CA THR A 145 -12.20 18.38 -0.13
C THR A 145 -12.56 17.90 -1.55
N PRO A 146 -11.94 18.50 -2.60
CA PRO A 146 -12.14 17.99 -3.95
C PRO A 146 -11.80 16.51 -4.07
N VAL A 147 -12.69 15.74 -4.69
CA VAL A 147 -12.54 14.30 -4.85
C VAL A 147 -11.20 13.91 -5.50
N LEU A 148 -10.74 14.71 -6.47
CA LEU A 148 -9.46 14.49 -7.12
C LEU A 148 -8.29 14.71 -6.17
N ALA A 149 -8.34 15.70 -5.27
CA ALA A 149 -7.30 15.95 -4.27
C ALA A 149 -7.19 14.75 -3.30
N THR A 150 -8.32 14.25 -2.80
CA THR A 150 -8.36 13.02 -1.99
C THR A 150 -7.76 11.83 -2.73
N PHE A 151 -8.11 11.64 -4.00
CA PHE A 151 -7.60 10.54 -4.80
C PHE A 151 -6.08 10.64 -5.01
N ARG A 152 -5.59 11.83 -5.36
CA ARG A 152 -4.15 12.11 -5.49
C ARG A 152 -3.39 11.84 -4.19
N TYR A 153 -3.96 12.24 -3.06
CA TYR A 153 -3.40 11.97 -1.75
C TYR A 153 -3.23 10.46 -1.49
N PHE A 154 -4.27 9.65 -1.71
CA PHE A 154 -4.17 8.20 -1.54
C PHE A 154 -3.16 7.56 -2.48
N VAL A 155 -3.10 8.01 -3.73
CA VAL A 155 -2.10 7.51 -4.70
C VAL A 155 -0.68 7.88 -4.26
N TRP A 156 -0.47 9.12 -3.80
CA TRP A 156 0.82 9.55 -3.27
C TRP A 156 1.23 8.69 -2.07
N TYR A 157 0.33 8.54 -1.11
CA TYR A 157 0.59 7.79 0.12
C TYR A 157 0.91 6.31 -0.16
N ALA A 158 0.18 5.70 -1.06
CA ALA A 158 0.40 4.33 -1.50
C ALA A 158 1.78 4.15 -2.17
N HIS A 159 2.21 5.11 -2.99
CA HIS A 159 3.56 5.09 -3.59
C HIS A 159 4.65 5.39 -2.57
N ALA A 160 4.42 6.28 -1.62
CA ALA A 160 5.34 6.53 -0.53
C ALA A 160 5.56 5.26 0.33
N VAL A 161 4.51 4.48 0.57
CA VAL A 161 4.60 3.15 1.19
C VAL A 161 5.35 2.18 0.29
N MET A 162 5.06 2.15 -1.01
CA MET A 162 5.77 1.31 -1.98
C MET A 162 7.27 1.55 -1.94
N TYR A 163 7.69 2.82 -1.86
CA TYR A 163 9.11 3.19 -1.84
C TYR A 163 9.72 3.25 -0.43
N ASN A 164 9.01 2.79 0.59
CA ASN A 164 9.56 2.68 1.94
C ASN A 164 10.38 1.41 2.09
N ALA A 165 11.65 1.54 2.54
CA ALA A 165 12.57 0.43 2.68
C ALA A 165 12.03 -0.68 3.59
N LYS A 166 11.37 -0.33 4.71
CA LYS A 166 10.81 -1.29 5.65
C LYS A 166 9.64 -2.06 5.04
N ALA A 167 8.76 -1.37 4.29
CA ALA A 167 7.67 -2.02 3.60
C ALA A 167 8.17 -3.02 2.54
N GLN A 168 9.25 -2.71 1.85
CA GLN A 168 9.84 -3.60 0.85
C GLN A 168 10.56 -4.80 1.48
N GLU A 169 11.27 -4.60 2.58
CA GLU A 169 12.05 -5.64 3.23
C GLU A 169 11.17 -6.58 4.06
N HIS A 170 10.27 -6.01 4.88
CA HIS A 170 9.49 -6.75 5.87
C HIS A 170 8.00 -6.90 5.51
N GLY A 171 7.52 -6.17 4.49
CA GLY A 171 6.11 -6.08 4.17
C GLY A 171 5.40 -5.02 4.98
N MET A 172 4.08 -4.93 4.78
CA MET A 172 3.23 -4.00 5.49
C MET A 172 2.05 -4.69 6.12
N SER A 173 1.56 -4.11 7.19
CA SER A 173 0.29 -4.42 7.82
C SER A 173 -0.61 -3.20 7.82
N PHE A 174 -1.90 -3.43 7.90
CA PHE A 174 -2.93 -2.41 7.95
C PHE A 174 -3.71 -2.54 9.25
N CYS A 175 -3.90 -1.46 9.97
CA CYS A 175 -4.68 -1.42 11.19
C CYS A 175 -5.73 -0.31 11.09
N GLU A 176 -6.98 -0.68 11.14
CA GLU A 176 -8.12 0.21 11.02
C GLU A 176 -8.97 0.16 12.29
N SER A 177 -9.18 1.31 12.92
CA SER A 177 -10.19 1.51 13.96
C SER A 177 -11.44 2.07 13.31
N VAL A 178 -12.52 1.29 13.23
CA VAL A 178 -13.75 1.75 12.56
C VAL A 178 -14.62 2.53 13.52
N GLY A 179 -14.68 2.10 14.77
CA GLY A 179 -15.56 2.68 15.77
C GLY A 179 -17.04 2.33 15.57
N SER A 180 -17.77 2.19 16.65
CA SER A 180 -19.19 1.82 16.62
C SER A 180 -20.12 2.94 16.12
N ASN A 181 -19.61 4.17 16.07
CA ASN A 181 -20.33 5.39 15.64
C ASN A 181 -20.28 5.63 14.12
N VAL A 182 -19.43 4.92 13.38
CA VAL A 182 -19.37 5.05 11.93
C VAL A 182 -20.49 4.24 11.29
N GLY A 183 -21.48 4.93 10.74
CA GLY A 183 -22.59 4.32 10.04
C GLY A 183 -22.19 3.77 8.65
N PHE A 184 -22.90 2.72 8.19
CA PHE A 184 -22.66 2.11 6.87
C PHE A 184 -22.63 3.14 5.73
N TRP A 185 -23.64 4.00 5.65
CA TRP A 185 -23.71 5.01 4.59
C TRP A 185 -22.60 6.06 4.68
N ALA A 186 -22.21 6.46 5.88
CA ALA A 186 -21.08 7.37 6.06
C ALA A 186 -19.79 6.73 5.51
N ALA A 187 -19.49 5.48 5.88
CA ALA A 187 -18.33 4.75 5.38
C ALA A 187 -18.35 4.60 3.85
N MET A 188 -19.50 4.20 3.27
CA MET A 188 -19.62 3.95 1.82
C MET A 188 -19.58 5.21 0.96
N THR A 189 -19.84 6.39 1.55
CA THR A 189 -19.86 7.66 0.81
C THR A 189 -18.61 8.52 1.02
N MET A 190 -17.67 8.09 1.86
CA MET A 190 -16.40 8.80 2.08
C MET A 190 -15.58 8.97 0.79
N VAL A 191 -15.55 7.93 -0.02
CA VAL A 191 -14.88 7.95 -1.33
C VAL A 191 -15.88 7.46 -2.38
N PRO A 192 -16.04 8.16 -3.51
CA PRO A 192 -16.87 7.69 -4.61
C PRO A 192 -16.47 6.29 -5.06
N MET A 193 -17.44 5.40 -5.24
CA MET A 193 -17.22 3.97 -5.52
C MET A 193 -16.25 3.71 -6.69
N LYS A 194 -16.33 4.52 -7.76
CA LYS A 194 -15.40 4.40 -8.91
C LYS A 194 -13.95 4.68 -8.52
N LEU A 195 -13.72 5.63 -7.61
CA LEU A 195 -12.37 5.95 -7.13
C LEU A 195 -11.89 4.91 -6.14
N SER A 196 -12.76 4.45 -5.24
CA SER A 196 -12.46 3.34 -4.33
C SER A 196 -12.00 2.12 -5.13
N ALA A 197 -12.72 1.70 -6.16
CA ALA A 197 -12.32 0.58 -7.02
C ALA A 197 -10.96 0.79 -7.71
N LYS A 198 -10.64 2.03 -8.14
CA LYS A 198 -9.32 2.34 -8.70
C LYS A 198 -8.21 2.25 -7.64
N LEU A 199 -8.46 2.74 -6.42
CA LEU A 199 -7.51 2.66 -5.30
C LEU A 199 -7.30 1.22 -4.84
N ASP A 200 -8.36 0.43 -4.75
CA ASP A 200 -8.28 -0.99 -4.42
C ASP A 200 -7.45 -1.76 -5.45
N ARG A 201 -7.67 -1.49 -6.75
CA ARG A 201 -6.84 -2.08 -7.80
C ARG A 201 -5.38 -1.67 -7.66
N LEU A 202 -5.08 -0.42 -7.30
CA LEU A 202 -3.72 0.03 -7.03
C LEU A 202 -3.12 -0.71 -5.83
N THR A 203 -3.72 -0.60 -4.67
CA THR A 203 -3.13 -1.04 -3.39
C THR A 203 -3.06 -2.55 -3.26
N ILE A 204 -4.14 -3.26 -3.61
CA ILE A 204 -4.22 -4.72 -3.48
C ILE A 204 -3.70 -5.41 -4.74
N GLY A 205 -4.05 -4.88 -5.91
CA GLY A 205 -3.84 -5.52 -7.21
C GLY A 205 -2.48 -5.27 -7.85
N THR A 206 -1.86 -4.09 -7.68
CA THR A 206 -0.72 -3.68 -8.51
C THR A 206 0.53 -3.28 -7.75
N LEU A 207 0.42 -2.60 -6.60
CA LEU A 207 1.63 -2.19 -5.87
C LEU A 207 2.43 -3.37 -5.32
N PRO A 208 3.76 -3.32 -5.47
CA PRO A 208 4.65 -4.42 -5.07
C PRO A 208 4.98 -4.36 -3.57
N VAL A 209 3.96 -4.41 -2.72
CA VAL A 209 4.13 -4.45 -1.27
C VAL A 209 3.47 -5.73 -0.73
N LYS A 210 4.17 -6.46 0.13
CA LYS A 210 3.63 -7.68 0.76
C LYS A 210 2.72 -7.30 1.93
N MET A 211 1.41 -7.53 1.78
CA MET A 211 0.47 -7.39 2.89
C MET A 211 0.64 -8.57 3.87
N LYS A 212 0.93 -8.29 5.13
CA LYS A 212 1.12 -9.29 6.20
C LYS A 212 -0.13 -9.51 7.03
N CYS A 213 -0.80 -8.42 7.42
CA CYS A 213 -1.99 -8.45 8.23
C CYS A 213 -2.92 -7.28 7.86
N ILE A 214 -4.22 -7.50 7.94
CA ILE A 214 -5.25 -6.46 7.93
C ILE A 214 -6.02 -6.65 9.23
N MET A 215 -5.82 -5.74 10.17
CA MET A 215 -6.45 -5.77 11.49
C MET A 215 -7.53 -4.70 11.54
N ILE A 216 -8.75 -5.11 11.87
CA ILE A 216 -9.89 -4.21 12.01
C ILE A 216 -10.34 -4.26 13.47
N LEU A 217 -10.25 -3.11 14.13
CA LEU A 217 -10.58 -2.94 15.55
C LEU A 217 -12.00 -2.43 15.70
N ASP A 218 -12.73 -3.01 16.66
CA ASP A 218 -14.11 -2.67 16.98
C ASP A 218 -15.03 -2.52 15.76
N PRO A 219 -15.09 -3.55 14.86
CA PRO A 219 -15.90 -3.46 13.65
C PRO A 219 -17.39 -3.33 14.00
N PRO A 220 -18.10 -2.34 13.44
CA PRO A 220 -19.55 -2.22 13.61
C PRO A 220 -20.28 -3.45 13.04
N ARG A 221 -21.50 -3.70 13.53
CA ARG A 221 -22.26 -4.91 13.14
C ARG A 221 -22.45 -5.06 11.63
N TRP A 222 -22.64 -3.95 10.92
CA TRP A 222 -22.82 -3.97 9.45
C TRP A 222 -21.55 -4.45 8.71
N MET A 223 -20.37 -4.19 9.27
CA MET A 223 -19.11 -4.61 8.65
C MET A 223 -18.95 -6.12 8.65
N ALA A 224 -19.40 -6.82 9.67
CA ALA A 224 -19.36 -8.27 9.71
C ALA A 224 -20.18 -8.88 8.55
N THR A 225 -21.34 -8.31 8.25
CA THR A 225 -22.17 -8.73 7.11
C THR A 225 -21.48 -8.42 5.78
N MET A 226 -20.94 -7.21 5.63
CA MET A 226 -20.17 -6.82 4.44
C MET A 226 -18.97 -7.74 4.21
N MET A 227 -18.21 -8.05 5.26
CA MET A 227 -17.06 -8.95 5.20
C MET A 227 -17.45 -10.39 4.84
N ALA A 228 -18.61 -10.87 5.29
CA ALA A 228 -19.12 -12.18 4.89
C ALA A 228 -19.41 -12.22 3.37
N ILE A 229 -20.00 -11.16 2.83
CA ILE A 229 -20.26 -11.01 1.38
C ILE A 229 -18.93 -10.91 0.60
N MET A 230 -18.06 -10.00 0.99
CA MET A 230 -16.74 -9.83 0.33
C MET A 230 -15.86 -11.06 0.44
N GLY A 231 -15.99 -11.79 1.53
CA GLY A 231 -15.26 -13.03 1.78
C GLY A 231 -15.43 -14.08 0.69
N VAL A 232 -16.55 -14.07 -0.06
CA VAL A 232 -16.74 -14.98 -1.20
C VAL A 232 -15.76 -14.69 -2.32
N PHE A 233 -15.36 -13.42 -2.49
CA PHE A 233 -14.44 -12.95 -3.54
C PHE A 233 -12.98 -12.90 -3.09
N MET A 234 -12.72 -13.10 -1.79
CA MET A 234 -11.36 -13.05 -1.25
C MET A 234 -10.65 -14.38 -1.39
N SER A 235 -9.36 -14.33 -1.77
CA SER A 235 -8.51 -15.52 -1.75
C SER A 235 -8.36 -16.09 -0.32
N ALA A 236 -8.09 -17.39 -0.21
CA ALA A 236 -7.83 -18.06 1.08
C ALA A 236 -6.70 -17.36 1.85
N LYS A 237 -5.64 -16.94 1.14
CA LYS A 237 -4.50 -16.21 1.69
C LYS A 237 -4.91 -14.85 2.28
N MET A 238 -5.78 -14.11 1.59
CA MET A 238 -6.29 -12.83 2.10
C MET A 238 -7.16 -13.01 3.34
N LYS A 239 -8.05 -14.00 3.34
CA LYS A 239 -8.88 -14.34 4.51
C LYS A 239 -8.03 -14.66 5.75
N LYS A 240 -6.96 -15.44 5.58
CA LYS A 240 -6.02 -15.79 6.67
C LYS A 240 -5.30 -14.57 7.26
N ARG A 241 -5.10 -13.52 6.46
CA ARG A 241 -4.43 -12.28 6.89
C ARG A 241 -5.36 -11.27 7.55
N MET A 242 -6.66 -11.46 7.42
CA MET A 242 -7.66 -10.55 7.99
C MET A 242 -8.02 -10.95 9.41
N VAL A 243 -7.92 -10.00 10.33
CA VAL A 243 -8.19 -10.15 11.76
C VAL A 243 -9.22 -9.12 12.16
N LEU A 244 -10.40 -9.57 12.60
CA LEU A 244 -11.45 -8.71 13.13
C LEU A 244 -11.52 -8.90 14.64
N LEU A 245 -11.27 -7.84 15.39
CA LEU A 245 -11.21 -7.87 16.85
C LEU A 245 -12.30 -6.99 17.44
N LYS A 246 -13.11 -7.56 18.33
CA LYS A 246 -14.19 -6.86 19.05
C LYS A 246 -13.75 -6.47 20.45
N LYS A 247 -14.39 -5.42 20.99
CA LYS A 247 -14.25 -5.06 22.42
C LYS A 247 -14.56 -6.28 23.33
N PRO A 248 -13.95 -6.35 24.53
CA PRO A 248 -13.04 -5.36 25.12
C PRO A 248 -11.57 -5.50 24.70
N ASP A 249 -11.14 -6.63 24.15
CA ASP A 249 -9.73 -6.99 24.04
C ASP A 249 -9.02 -6.44 22.79
N CYS A 250 -9.77 -5.87 21.83
CA CYS A 250 -9.23 -5.45 20.55
C CYS A 250 -8.12 -4.38 20.66
N TRP A 251 -8.13 -3.56 21.72
CA TRP A 251 -7.19 -2.45 21.87
C TRP A 251 -5.80 -2.85 22.34
N ALA A 252 -5.66 -4.01 22.98
CA ALA A 252 -4.35 -4.53 23.40
C ALA A 252 -3.57 -5.22 22.27
N GLU A 253 -4.27 -5.78 21.30
CA GLU A 253 -3.68 -6.60 20.24
C GLU A 253 -2.69 -5.85 19.35
N PRO A 254 -2.90 -4.60 18.90
CA PRO A 254 -1.92 -3.87 18.11
C PRO A 254 -0.58 -3.71 18.82
N ALA A 255 -0.60 -3.36 20.11
CA ALA A 255 0.61 -3.22 20.93
C ALA A 255 1.29 -4.56 21.16
N ALA A 256 0.54 -5.64 21.38
CA ALA A 256 1.07 -6.99 21.54
C ALA A 256 1.73 -7.49 20.25
N ARG A 257 1.13 -7.21 19.09
CA ARG A 257 1.61 -7.69 17.78
C ARG A 257 2.79 -6.89 17.24
N TRP A 258 2.74 -5.57 17.32
CA TRP A 258 3.71 -4.68 16.66
C TRP A 258 4.62 -3.93 17.62
N GLY A 259 4.36 -4.02 18.92
CA GLY A 259 5.05 -3.28 19.96
C GLY A 259 4.37 -1.95 20.30
N ALA A 260 4.32 -1.59 21.59
CA ALA A 260 3.64 -0.38 22.06
C ALA A 260 4.19 0.91 21.44
N GLY A 261 5.51 0.99 21.18
CA GLY A 261 6.14 2.13 20.52
C GLY A 261 5.76 2.33 19.05
N CYS A 262 5.11 1.35 18.41
CA CYS A 262 4.60 1.43 17.05
C CYS A 262 3.23 2.12 17.00
N VAL A 263 2.42 2.02 18.06
CA VAL A 263 1.02 2.49 18.05
C VAL A 263 0.98 4.02 18.02
N PRO A 264 0.31 4.65 17.02
CA PRO A 264 0.26 6.10 16.89
C PRO A 264 -0.55 6.74 18.04
N LYS A 265 -0.21 7.99 18.35
CA LYS A 265 -0.93 8.78 19.37
C LYS A 265 -2.44 8.90 19.08
N GLY A 266 -2.86 8.90 17.81
CA GLY A 266 -4.27 8.91 17.42
C GLY A 266 -5.05 7.68 17.89
N PHE A 267 -4.35 6.56 18.12
CA PHE A 267 -4.92 5.32 18.67
C PHE A 267 -4.78 5.26 20.21
N ALA A 268 -5.30 6.26 20.89
CA ALA A 268 -5.14 6.41 22.36
C ALA A 268 -5.67 5.20 23.14
N GLU A 269 -6.77 4.59 22.72
CA GLU A 269 -7.36 3.39 23.33
C GLU A 269 -6.43 2.18 23.27
N CYS A 270 -5.51 2.14 22.29
CA CYS A 270 -4.44 1.14 22.21
C CYS A 270 -3.17 1.54 22.98
N GLY A 271 -3.20 2.61 23.78
CA GLY A 271 -2.03 3.14 24.47
C GLY A 271 -1.02 3.83 23.54
N GLY A 272 -1.48 4.35 22.41
CA GLY A 272 -0.64 4.96 21.38
C GLY A 272 0.09 6.21 21.86
N THR A 273 1.39 6.25 21.60
CA THR A 273 2.29 7.38 21.93
C THR A 273 3.15 7.83 20.77
N ASN A 274 3.23 7.05 19.69
CA ASN A 274 4.08 7.35 18.55
C ASN A 274 3.56 8.57 17.78
N THR A 275 4.43 9.53 17.55
CA THR A 275 4.17 10.75 16.76
C THR A 275 4.93 10.80 15.45
N LEU A 276 5.76 9.80 15.18
CA LEU A 276 6.58 9.74 13.97
C LEU A 276 5.84 8.99 12.86
N ASP A 277 5.75 9.62 11.71
CA ASP A 277 5.28 8.97 10.49
C ASP A 277 6.45 8.85 9.50
N PRO A 278 7.05 7.66 9.34
CA PRO A 278 8.23 7.45 8.51
C PRO A 278 7.98 7.66 7.01
N VAL A 279 6.73 7.65 6.59
CA VAL A 279 6.35 7.89 5.18
C VAL A 279 6.32 9.39 4.88
N ILE A 280 5.84 10.21 5.84
CA ILE A 280 5.71 11.65 5.65
C ILE A 280 6.96 12.40 6.10
N ALA A 281 7.57 11.98 7.22
CA ALA A 281 8.65 12.74 7.88
C ALA A 281 9.85 12.99 6.97
N ASN A 282 10.11 12.13 5.99
CA ASN A 282 11.16 12.36 5.01
C ASN A 282 10.99 11.56 3.71
N PRO A 283 10.09 11.96 2.82
CA PRO A 283 9.92 11.30 1.53
C PRO A 283 11.18 11.31 0.67
N LYS A 284 12.10 12.29 0.89
CA LYS A 284 13.40 12.37 0.21
C LYS A 284 14.49 11.52 0.87
N VAL A 285 14.46 11.31 2.19
CA VAL A 285 15.44 10.46 2.90
C VAL A 285 15.09 8.99 2.80
N ALA A 286 13.83 8.64 2.72
CA ALA A 286 13.44 7.33 2.23
C ALA A 286 14.07 7.05 0.85
N SER A 287 14.42 8.10 0.08
CA SER A 287 15.05 8.01 -1.23
C SER A 287 16.58 7.87 -1.22
N SER A 288 17.29 8.24 -0.16
CA SER A 288 18.76 8.24 -0.15
C SER A 288 19.40 6.93 0.32
N SER A 289 18.69 6.08 1.00
CA SER A 289 19.15 4.74 1.34
C SER A 289 19.01 3.83 0.12
N ARG A 290 20.13 3.42 -0.48
CA ARG A 290 20.11 2.36 -1.49
C ARG A 290 19.49 1.11 -0.86
N TRP A 291 18.50 0.58 -1.50
CA TRP A 291 17.70 -0.57 -1.01
C TRP A 291 18.48 -1.89 -1.13
N TRP A 292 19.59 -1.87 -1.86
CA TRP A 292 20.45 -3.00 -2.18
C TRP A 292 21.93 -2.65 -2.17
#